data_421fdb8546767421d1c1ca4f58fe9ac3
#
_entry.id   421fdb8546767421d1c1ca4f58fe9ac3
#
_cell.length_a   1.000
_cell.length_b   1.000
_cell.length_c   1.000
_cell.angle_alpha   90.00
_cell.angle_beta   90.00
_cell.angle_gamma   90.00
#
_symmetry.space_group_name_H-M   'P 1'
#
loop_
_entity.id
_entity.type
_entity.pdbx_description
1 polymer ?
#
loop_
_entity_poly.entity_id
_entity_poly.type
_entity_poly.pdbx_seq_one_letter_code
_entity_poly.pdbx_strand_id
1 'polypeptide(L)'
;MNKVFNRIESIVGNVITVHAQGVRYNELAEISTRFGKSLASVNKIDGDIVSLQVFAGGQGISTGDEIRFLGHEMRVSFSEDLLGRIFNGSGEPRDKGPALKDNMTTIGGPSVNPTKRILANRMLRTNIPMIDMFNTLVVSQKLPIFSISGEPYNQLLARIAMQAEADVIVLGGMGLKYDDFLYFKETLAQGGALSKTVMFIHTASDPTVECMMIPDMALAVAEQFALQDKDVLVLLTDMTNFADAMK
;
A
#
# COMPACT_ATOMS: atom_id res chain seq x y z
N MET A 1 -6.62 19.54 -15.68
CA MET A 1 -7.35 19.44 -16.97
C MET A 1 -7.22 17.99 -17.40
N ASN A 2 -8.30 17.23 -17.34
CA ASN A 2 -8.24 15.79 -17.70
C ASN A 2 -8.04 15.66 -19.20
N LYS A 3 -6.96 14.99 -19.60
CA LYS A 3 -6.66 14.73 -21.02
C LYS A 3 -7.16 13.32 -21.36
N VAL A 4 -7.94 13.22 -22.43
CA VAL A 4 -8.49 11.95 -22.91
C VAL A 4 -7.78 11.58 -24.20
N PHE A 5 -7.34 10.34 -24.30
CA PHE A 5 -6.69 9.76 -25.48
C PHE A 5 -7.39 8.45 -25.86
N ASN A 6 -7.68 8.25 -27.13
CA ASN A 6 -8.47 7.12 -27.63
C ASN A 6 -7.64 6.16 -28.50
N ARG A 7 -6.30 6.20 -28.38
CA ARG A 7 -5.45 5.36 -29.23
C ARG A 7 -4.36 4.70 -28.42
N ILE A 8 -4.61 3.45 -28.09
CA ILE A 8 -3.59 2.55 -27.55
C ILE A 8 -2.76 2.04 -28.71
N GLU A 9 -1.44 2.20 -28.66
CA GLU A 9 -0.51 1.73 -29.69
C GLU A 9 -0.20 0.24 -29.52
N SER A 10 0.09 -0.18 -28.28
CA SER A 10 0.40 -1.58 -27.97
C SER A 10 -0.01 -1.97 -26.56
N ILE A 11 -0.25 -3.26 -26.37
CA ILE A 11 -0.56 -3.89 -25.08
C ILE A 11 0.36 -5.09 -24.94
N VAL A 12 1.25 -5.08 -23.94
CA VAL A 12 2.19 -6.17 -23.66
C VAL A 12 2.11 -6.53 -22.18
N GLY A 13 1.48 -7.64 -21.85
CA GLY A 13 1.23 -8.02 -20.45
C GLY A 13 0.42 -6.97 -19.72
N ASN A 14 1.02 -6.36 -18.69
CA ASN A 14 0.39 -5.31 -17.88
C ASN A 14 0.83 -3.89 -18.30
N VAL A 15 1.55 -3.76 -19.42
CA VAL A 15 2.03 -2.47 -19.91
C VAL A 15 1.29 -2.08 -21.19
N ILE A 16 0.79 -0.85 -21.19
CA ILE A 16 0.11 -0.24 -22.34
C ILE A 16 0.94 0.93 -22.83
N THR A 17 1.14 1.02 -24.14
CA THR A 17 1.81 2.16 -24.76
C THR A 17 0.79 3.03 -25.49
N VAL A 18 0.88 4.34 -25.27
CA VAL A 18 -0.01 5.34 -25.90
C VAL A 18 0.78 6.57 -26.33
N HIS A 19 0.26 7.29 -27.30
CA HIS A 19 0.76 8.62 -27.65
C HIS A 19 0.05 9.67 -26.82
N ALA A 20 0.78 10.37 -25.96
CA ALA A 20 0.24 11.42 -25.09
C ALA A 20 1.27 12.54 -24.85
N GLN A 21 0.80 13.78 -24.73
CA GLN A 21 1.65 14.93 -24.43
C GLN A 21 1.24 15.64 -23.16
N GLY A 22 2.25 16.17 -22.42
CA GLY A 22 2.04 16.92 -21.19
C GLY A 22 1.53 16.06 -20.04
N VAL A 23 1.92 14.80 -20.02
CA VAL A 23 1.70 13.83 -18.95
C VAL A 23 2.93 13.78 -18.05
N ARG A 24 2.78 13.45 -16.79
CA ARG A 24 3.86 13.37 -15.80
C ARG A 24 4.17 11.92 -15.44
N TYR A 25 5.40 11.69 -15.03
CA TYR A 25 5.80 10.41 -14.44
C TYR A 25 4.98 10.14 -13.18
N ASN A 26 4.59 8.89 -12.93
CA ASN A 26 3.69 8.45 -11.87
C ASN A 26 2.25 9.02 -11.92
N GLU A 27 1.89 9.79 -12.95
CA GLU A 27 0.52 10.26 -13.12
C GLU A 27 -0.43 9.08 -13.32
N LEU A 28 -1.57 9.10 -12.64
CA LEU A 28 -2.61 8.10 -12.80
C LEU A 28 -3.39 8.31 -14.09
N ALA A 29 -3.78 7.20 -14.69
CA ALA A 29 -4.70 7.13 -15.80
C ALA A 29 -5.84 6.14 -15.51
N GLU A 30 -7.04 6.48 -15.90
CA GLU A 30 -8.22 5.61 -15.89
C GLU A 30 -8.43 5.07 -17.30
N ILE A 31 -8.52 3.75 -17.44
CA ILE A 31 -8.79 3.06 -18.69
C ILE A 31 -10.23 2.56 -18.64
N SER A 32 -11.05 3.05 -19.56
CA SER A 32 -12.46 2.65 -19.68
C SER A 32 -12.58 1.48 -20.63
N THR A 33 -12.80 0.29 -20.11
CA THR A 33 -12.99 -0.94 -20.88
C THR A 33 -14.47 -1.34 -20.91
N ARG A 34 -14.83 -2.26 -21.78
CA ARG A 34 -16.19 -2.84 -21.83
C ARG A 34 -16.58 -3.62 -20.56
N PHE A 35 -15.61 -3.98 -19.73
CA PHE A 35 -15.84 -4.72 -18.48
C PHE A 35 -15.82 -3.84 -17.23
N GLY A 36 -15.52 -2.55 -17.39
CA GLY A 36 -15.40 -1.60 -16.28
C GLY A 36 -14.21 -0.68 -16.44
N LYS A 37 -13.88 -0.01 -15.35
CA LYS A 37 -12.74 0.91 -15.30
C LYS A 37 -11.55 0.23 -14.64
N SER A 38 -10.36 0.46 -15.20
CA SER A 38 -9.09 0.02 -14.64
C SER A 38 -8.18 1.21 -14.42
N LEU A 39 -7.40 1.19 -13.34
CA LEU A 39 -6.38 2.20 -13.07
C LEU A 39 -5.02 1.76 -13.62
N ALA A 40 -4.26 2.75 -14.08
CA ALA A 40 -2.88 2.58 -14.51
C ALA A 40 -2.04 3.77 -14.05
N SER A 41 -0.74 3.61 -13.95
CA SER A 41 0.20 4.70 -13.68
C SER A 41 1.22 4.85 -14.82
N VAL A 42 1.67 6.08 -15.03
CA VAL A 42 2.73 6.38 -16.00
C VAL A 42 4.06 5.86 -15.47
N ASN A 43 4.62 4.87 -16.16
CA ASN A 43 5.88 4.22 -15.81
C ASN A 43 7.06 4.76 -16.62
N LYS A 44 6.84 5.13 -17.90
CA LYS A 44 7.89 5.65 -18.77
C LYS A 44 7.33 6.70 -19.72
N ILE A 45 8.13 7.72 -19.98
CA ILE A 45 7.84 8.75 -20.99
C ILE A 45 9.06 8.84 -21.92
N ASP A 46 8.84 8.69 -23.23
CA ASP A 46 9.85 8.76 -24.27
C ASP A 46 9.31 9.63 -25.44
N GLY A 47 9.57 10.92 -25.35
CA GLY A 47 8.96 11.91 -26.26
C GLY A 47 7.44 12.01 -26.05
N ASP A 48 6.68 11.60 -27.05
CA ASP A 48 5.21 11.51 -27.00
C ASP A 48 4.71 10.09 -26.71
N ILE A 49 5.60 9.10 -26.63
CA ILE A 49 5.29 7.72 -26.29
C ILE A 49 5.28 7.57 -24.77
N VAL A 50 4.14 7.20 -24.22
CA VAL A 50 3.93 7.02 -22.77
C VAL A 50 3.58 5.56 -22.49
N SER A 51 4.36 4.93 -21.60
CA SER A 51 4.06 3.58 -21.12
C SER A 51 3.33 3.64 -19.79
N LEU A 52 2.21 2.95 -19.72
CA LEU A 52 1.33 2.85 -18.57
C LEU A 52 1.41 1.45 -17.98
N GLN A 53 1.62 1.36 -16.68
CA GLN A 53 1.50 0.12 -15.91
C GLN A 53 0.06 -0.02 -15.41
N VAL A 54 -0.66 -1.04 -15.85
CA VAL A 54 -2.06 -1.28 -15.46
C VAL A 54 -2.13 -2.06 -14.16
N PHE A 55 -2.89 -1.57 -13.17
CA PHE A 55 -2.98 -2.21 -11.85
C PHE A 55 -3.75 -3.53 -11.88
N ALA A 56 -4.91 -3.57 -12.52
CA ALA A 56 -5.74 -4.77 -12.62
C ALA A 56 -5.29 -5.78 -13.70
N GLY A 57 -4.10 -5.56 -14.32
CA GLY A 57 -3.64 -6.35 -15.46
C GLY A 57 -4.26 -5.92 -16.80
N GLY A 58 -3.60 -6.32 -17.89
CA GLY A 58 -3.99 -5.95 -19.24
C GLY A 58 -5.15 -6.76 -19.84
N GLN A 59 -5.70 -7.72 -19.09
CA GLN A 59 -6.78 -8.59 -19.59
C GLN A 59 -8.06 -7.79 -19.84
N GLY A 60 -8.61 -7.96 -21.04
CA GLY A 60 -9.87 -7.30 -21.43
C GLY A 60 -9.71 -5.87 -21.93
N ILE A 61 -8.49 -5.34 -21.96
CA ILE A 61 -8.18 -4.03 -22.56
C ILE A 61 -7.96 -4.22 -24.05
N SER A 62 -8.54 -3.33 -24.85
CA SER A 62 -8.40 -3.30 -26.30
C SER A 62 -7.78 -2.00 -26.78
N THR A 63 -7.21 -2.01 -27.99
CA THR A 63 -6.59 -0.82 -28.59
C THR A 63 -7.56 0.31 -28.87
N GLY A 64 -8.87 0.04 -28.81
CA GLY A 64 -9.94 1.03 -28.97
C GLY A 64 -10.44 1.64 -27.66
N ASP A 65 -9.92 1.20 -26.51
CA ASP A 65 -10.38 1.68 -25.20
C ASP A 65 -9.89 3.11 -24.93
N GLU A 66 -10.67 3.84 -24.15
CA GLU A 66 -10.39 5.23 -23.79
C GLU A 66 -9.49 5.30 -22.57
N ILE A 67 -8.46 6.13 -22.65
CA ILE A 67 -7.56 6.42 -21.53
C ILE A 67 -7.71 7.88 -21.12
N ARG A 68 -7.97 8.10 -19.85
CA ARG A 68 -8.09 9.43 -19.23
C ARG A 68 -7.00 9.63 -18.20
N PHE A 69 -6.06 10.55 -18.43
CA PHE A 69 -5.08 10.97 -17.44
C PHE A 69 -5.72 11.86 -16.38
N LEU A 70 -5.45 11.56 -15.10
CA LEU A 70 -6.12 12.19 -13.97
C LEU A 70 -5.42 13.47 -13.49
N GLY A 71 -4.19 13.72 -13.94
CA GLY A 71 -3.43 14.93 -13.57
C GLY A 71 -2.80 14.88 -12.19
N HIS A 72 -2.83 13.74 -11.53
CA HIS A 72 -2.23 13.54 -10.21
C HIS A 72 -1.68 12.12 -10.06
N GLU A 73 -0.75 11.95 -9.14
CA GLU A 73 -0.21 10.66 -8.73
C GLU A 73 -1.21 9.88 -7.85
N MET A 74 -0.86 8.65 -7.52
CA MET A 74 -1.65 7.84 -6.58
C MET A 74 -1.79 8.57 -5.25
N ARG A 75 -3.01 8.55 -4.70
CA ARG A 75 -3.34 9.17 -3.43
C ARG A 75 -4.10 8.21 -2.55
N VAL A 76 -3.89 8.32 -1.27
CA VAL A 76 -4.65 7.59 -0.25
C VAL A 76 -5.47 8.58 0.55
N SER A 77 -6.69 8.21 0.89
CA SER A 77 -7.51 9.00 1.81
C SER A 77 -6.91 8.94 3.21
N PHE A 78 -6.89 10.06 3.92
CA PHE A 78 -6.44 10.14 5.30
C PHE A 78 -7.48 10.84 6.17
N SER A 79 -7.95 10.12 7.18
CA SER A 79 -8.76 10.63 8.28
C SER A 79 -8.67 9.66 9.47
N GLU A 80 -9.15 10.04 10.63
CA GLU A 80 -9.27 9.12 11.77
C GLU A 80 -10.25 7.97 11.50
N ASP A 81 -11.17 8.14 10.54
CA ASP A 81 -12.12 7.11 10.10
C ASP A 81 -11.46 5.93 9.37
N LEU A 82 -10.15 6.02 9.08
CA LEU A 82 -9.35 4.88 8.60
C LEU A 82 -9.16 3.81 9.69
N LEU A 83 -9.23 4.19 10.96
CA LEU A 83 -9.00 3.26 12.06
C LEU A 83 -10.10 2.17 12.08
N GLY A 84 -9.70 0.94 12.21
CA GLY A 84 -10.58 -0.23 12.17
C GLY A 84 -10.93 -0.70 10.75
N ARG A 85 -10.45 -0.03 9.70
CA ARG A 85 -10.83 -0.29 8.31
C ARG A 85 -9.79 -1.14 7.57
N ILE A 86 -10.26 -1.79 6.50
CA ILE A 86 -9.46 -2.68 5.65
C ILE A 86 -9.61 -2.23 4.20
N PHE A 87 -8.48 -2.01 3.53
CA PHE A 87 -8.39 -1.55 2.15
C PHE A 87 -7.57 -2.53 1.29
N ASN A 88 -7.78 -2.49 -0.03
CA ASN A 88 -6.93 -3.17 -1.00
C ASN A 88 -5.72 -2.31 -1.40
N GLY A 89 -4.88 -2.81 -2.32
CA GLY A 89 -3.72 -2.09 -2.84
C GLY A 89 -4.05 -0.90 -3.75
N SER A 90 -5.31 -0.72 -4.12
CA SER A 90 -5.79 0.47 -4.83
C SER A 90 -6.42 1.51 -3.88
N GLY A 91 -6.46 1.25 -2.57
CA GLY A 91 -7.08 2.12 -1.57
C GLY A 91 -8.60 1.99 -1.47
N GLU A 92 -9.18 0.98 -2.10
CA GLU A 92 -10.62 0.70 -2.03
C GLU A 92 -10.96 -0.14 -0.79
N PRO A 93 -12.10 0.12 -0.13
CA PRO A 93 -12.52 -0.65 1.02
C PRO A 93 -12.76 -2.13 0.72
N ARG A 94 -12.14 -3.02 1.50
CA ARG A 94 -12.40 -4.48 1.49
C ARG A 94 -13.39 -4.93 2.57
N ASP A 95 -13.69 -4.08 3.51
CA ASP A 95 -14.58 -4.33 4.65
C ASP A 95 -16.05 -4.05 4.36
N LYS A 96 -16.42 -3.76 3.11
CA LYS A 96 -17.76 -3.35 2.67
C LYS A 96 -18.23 -2.01 3.26
N GLY A 97 -17.37 -1.27 3.94
CA GLY A 97 -17.66 0.07 4.42
C GLY A 97 -17.67 1.11 3.28
N PRO A 98 -18.11 2.33 3.56
CA PRO A 98 -18.10 3.40 2.57
C PRO A 98 -16.67 3.76 2.13
N ALA A 99 -16.53 4.21 0.89
CA ALA A 99 -15.28 4.77 0.40
C ALA A 99 -15.00 6.10 1.12
N LEU A 100 -13.78 6.25 1.63
CA LEU A 100 -13.32 7.51 2.23
C LEU A 100 -12.82 8.42 1.11
N LYS A 101 -13.28 9.65 1.10
CA LYS A 101 -12.94 10.65 0.06
C LYS A 101 -12.31 11.92 0.62
N ASP A 102 -12.09 11.94 1.93
CA ASP A 102 -11.57 13.09 2.65
C ASP A 102 -10.04 13.13 2.57
N ASN A 103 -9.48 14.34 2.64
CA ASN A 103 -8.04 14.63 2.79
C ASN A 103 -7.09 13.65 2.06
N MET A 104 -7.08 13.73 0.74
CA MET A 104 -6.22 12.87 -0.08
C MET A 104 -4.74 13.21 0.07
N THR A 105 -3.96 12.28 0.58
CA THR A 105 -2.49 12.39 0.71
C THR A 105 -1.81 11.69 -0.45
N THR A 106 -0.80 12.31 -1.04
CA THR A 106 -0.01 11.71 -2.13
C THR A 106 0.92 10.64 -1.55
N ILE A 107 0.96 9.48 -2.21
CA ILE A 107 1.88 8.39 -1.88
C ILE A 107 3.28 8.75 -2.38
N GLY A 108 4.32 8.41 -1.60
CA GLY A 108 5.71 8.66 -1.99
C GLY A 108 6.15 10.10 -1.81
N GLY A 109 5.85 10.71 -0.67
CA GLY A 109 6.26 12.05 -0.30
C GLY A 109 7.78 12.29 -0.41
N PRO A 110 8.24 13.56 -0.37
CA PRO A 110 9.64 13.90 -0.54
C PRO A 110 10.52 13.27 0.53
N SER A 111 11.70 12.79 0.13
CA SER A 111 12.69 12.26 1.07
C SER A 111 13.08 13.33 2.09
N VAL A 112 13.02 13.00 3.37
CA VAL A 112 13.48 13.89 4.44
C VAL A 112 15.00 14.00 4.39
N ASN A 113 15.52 15.23 4.37
CA ASN A 113 16.95 15.47 4.40
C ASN A 113 17.58 14.75 5.61
N PRO A 114 18.63 13.93 5.44
CA PRO A 114 19.28 13.21 6.53
C PRO A 114 19.72 14.10 7.72
N THR A 115 20.08 15.35 7.46
CA THR A 115 20.47 16.30 8.51
C THR A 115 19.34 16.70 9.47
N LYS A 116 18.09 16.47 9.07
CA LYS A 116 16.89 16.72 9.90
C LYS A 116 16.47 15.49 10.71
N ARG A 117 17.15 14.35 10.53
CA ARG A 117 16.82 13.13 11.25
C ARG A 117 17.33 13.21 12.69
N ILE A 118 16.47 12.85 13.63
CA ILE A 118 16.82 12.73 15.04
C ILE A 118 17.27 11.29 15.32
N LEU A 119 18.30 11.13 16.15
CA LEU A 119 18.71 9.80 16.59
C LEU A 119 17.59 9.14 17.40
N ALA A 120 17.31 7.90 17.04
CA ALA A 120 16.32 7.10 17.74
C ALA A 120 16.81 6.79 19.17
N ASN A 121 16.07 7.22 20.17
CA ASN A 121 16.44 7.11 21.59
C ASN A 121 15.29 6.65 22.49
N ARG A 122 14.11 6.40 21.95
CA ARG A 122 12.94 5.98 22.70
C ARG A 122 12.49 4.58 22.26
N MET A 123 12.41 3.67 23.22
CA MET A 123 11.91 2.31 22.98
C MET A 123 10.40 2.34 22.71
N LEU A 124 9.95 1.58 21.73
CA LEU A 124 8.57 1.19 21.55
C LEU A 124 8.41 -0.24 22.08
N ARG A 125 7.71 -0.39 23.20
CA ARG A 125 7.52 -1.69 23.83
C ARG A 125 6.58 -2.58 23.02
N THR A 126 7.05 -3.78 22.73
CA THR A 126 6.21 -4.81 22.08
C THR A 126 5.53 -5.71 23.10
N ASN A 127 5.95 -5.65 24.37
CA ASN A 127 5.54 -6.54 25.45
C ASN A 127 5.82 -8.02 25.16
N ILE A 128 6.80 -8.28 24.27
CA ILE A 128 7.36 -9.59 24.00
C ILE A 128 8.81 -9.58 24.52
N PRO A 129 9.11 -10.29 25.63
CA PRO A 129 10.41 -10.18 26.30
C PRO A 129 11.61 -10.44 25.39
N MET A 130 11.51 -11.38 24.46
CA MET A 130 12.60 -11.69 23.52
C MET A 130 12.90 -10.54 22.56
N ILE A 131 11.89 -9.77 22.17
CA ILE A 131 12.08 -8.59 21.33
C ILE A 131 12.59 -7.45 22.19
N ASP A 132 11.91 -7.16 23.30
CA ASP A 132 12.19 -5.98 24.12
C ASP A 132 13.57 -6.03 24.79
N MET A 133 14.10 -7.23 25.09
CA MET A 133 15.40 -7.39 25.73
C MET A 133 16.57 -7.57 24.75
N PHE A 134 16.37 -8.28 23.63
CA PHE A 134 17.46 -8.68 22.75
C PHE A 134 17.44 -8.01 21.37
N ASN A 135 16.27 -7.58 20.91
CA ASN A 135 16.06 -6.90 19.62
C ASN A 135 15.16 -5.68 19.78
N THR A 136 15.46 -4.86 20.78
CA THR A 136 14.63 -3.71 21.18
C THR A 136 14.20 -2.88 19.99
N LEU A 137 12.89 -2.72 19.82
CA LEU A 137 12.34 -1.83 18.81
C LEU A 137 12.39 -0.39 19.32
N VAL A 138 13.00 0.49 18.55
CA VAL A 138 13.13 1.90 18.86
C VAL A 138 12.31 2.73 17.88
N VAL A 139 11.66 3.78 18.35
CA VAL A 139 10.89 4.69 17.50
C VAL A 139 11.77 5.20 16.36
N SER A 140 11.26 5.21 15.14
CA SER A 140 11.96 5.51 13.88
C SER A 140 12.94 4.44 13.39
N GLN A 141 12.94 3.25 13.99
CA GLN A 141 13.76 2.11 13.57
C GLN A 141 12.97 1.14 12.71
N LYS A 142 13.68 0.46 11.82
CA LYS A 142 13.19 -0.71 11.07
C LYS A 142 13.79 -1.96 11.68
N LEU A 143 12.97 -2.90 12.07
CA LEU A 143 13.37 -4.21 12.60
C LEU A 143 12.93 -5.30 11.64
N PRO A 144 13.86 -5.95 10.91
CA PRO A 144 13.49 -7.07 10.04
C PRO A 144 13.26 -8.34 10.87
N ILE A 145 12.23 -9.08 10.51
CA ILE A 145 11.95 -10.42 11.04
C ILE A 145 12.22 -11.43 9.92
N PHE A 146 13.25 -12.24 10.11
CA PHE A 146 13.59 -13.33 9.19
C PHE A 146 12.97 -14.63 9.68
N SER A 147 12.38 -15.37 8.76
CA SER A 147 11.73 -16.64 9.02
C SER A 147 12.03 -17.63 7.91
N ILE A 148 12.03 -18.91 8.23
CA ILE A 148 12.03 -19.98 7.25
C ILE A 148 10.58 -20.42 6.97
N SER A 149 10.39 -21.09 5.84
CA SER A 149 9.07 -21.62 5.47
C SER A 149 8.52 -22.55 6.55
N GLY A 150 7.26 -22.34 6.92
CA GLY A 150 6.57 -23.13 7.95
C GLY A 150 6.58 -22.54 9.36
N GLU A 151 7.41 -21.53 9.63
CA GLU A 151 7.41 -20.85 10.92
C GLU A 151 6.21 -19.87 11.03
N PRO A 152 5.66 -19.67 12.23
CA PRO A 152 4.45 -18.89 12.46
C PRO A 152 4.70 -17.37 12.53
N TYR A 153 5.38 -16.79 11.55
CA TYR A 153 5.74 -15.37 11.55
C TYR A 153 4.54 -14.42 11.52
N ASN A 154 3.45 -14.78 10.84
CA ASN A 154 2.21 -14.00 10.84
C ASN A 154 1.57 -13.98 12.24
N GLN A 155 1.67 -15.07 12.99
CA GLN A 155 1.20 -15.14 14.38
C GLN A 155 2.03 -14.24 15.30
N LEU A 156 3.36 -14.19 15.09
CA LEU A 156 4.24 -13.27 15.81
C LEU A 156 3.86 -11.81 15.50
N LEU A 157 3.66 -11.46 14.23
CA LEU A 157 3.25 -10.10 13.84
C LEU A 157 1.90 -9.70 14.44
N ALA A 158 0.89 -10.60 14.40
CA ALA A 158 -0.39 -10.34 15.02
C ALA A 158 -0.27 -10.14 16.53
N ARG A 159 0.60 -10.91 17.19
CA ARG A 159 0.89 -10.77 18.63
C ARG A 159 1.56 -9.43 18.93
N ILE A 160 2.54 -9.01 18.13
CA ILE A 160 3.16 -7.68 18.25
C ILE A 160 2.09 -6.59 18.12
N ALA A 161 1.23 -6.67 17.10
CA ALA A 161 0.14 -5.72 16.89
C ALA A 161 -0.81 -5.61 18.11
N MET A 162 -1.14 -6.74 18.74
CA MET A 162 -2.02 -6.73 19.91
C MET A 162 -1.37 -6.16 21.17
N GLN A 163 -0.08 -6.40 21.37
CA GLN A 163 0.60 -6.14 22.64
C GLN A 163 1.43 -4.86 22.64
N ALA A 164 1.79 -4.34 21.45
CA ALA A 164 2.64 -3.15 21.36
C ALA A 164 1.98 -1.89 21.94
N GLU A 165 2.78 -1.11 22.63
CA GLU A 165 2.39 0.19 23.16
C GLU A 165 2.47 1.25 22.05
N ALA A 166 1.60 1.14 21.06
CA ALA A 166 1.44 2.07 19.96
C ALA A 166 0.01 2.64 19.94
N ASP A 167 -0.12 3.92 19.59
CA ASP A 167 -1.42 4.58 19.44
C ASP A 167 -2.15 4.09 18.20
N VAL A 168 -1.40 3.90 17.11
CA VAL A 168 -1.91 3.46 15.81
C VAL A 168 -1.05 2.32 15.26
N ILE A 169 -1.72 1.36 14.65
CA ILE A 169 -1.07 0.26 13.94
C ILE A 169 -1.46 0.35 12.47
N VAL A 170 -0.48 0.26 11.59
CA VAL A 170 -0.72 0.15 10.15
C VAL A 170 -0.17 -1.18 9.66
N LEU A 171 -1.05 -2.06 9.21
CA LEU A 171 -0.69 -3.37 8.68
C LEU A 171 -0.74 -3.36 7.16
N GLY A 172 0.41 -3.58 6.51
CA GLY A 172 0.53 -3.80 5.08
C GLY A 172 0.76 -5.30 4.80
N GLY A 173 -0.26 -5.97 4.25
CA GLY A 173 -0.19 -7.37 3.86
C GLY A 173 0.00 -7.55 2.36
N MET A 174 1.10 -8.18 1.94
CA MET A 174 1.50 -8.35 0.54
C MET A 174 1.49 -9.82 0.15
N GLY A 175 0.63 -10.20 -0.81
CA GLY A 175 0.53 -11.57 -1.31
C GLY A 175 0.07 -12.59 -0.26
N LEU A 176 -0.72 -12.15 0.71
CA LEU A 176 -1.19 -13.03 1.77
C LEU A 176 -2.11 -14.12 1.22
N LYS A 177 -2.05 -15.30 1.82
CA LYS A 177 -3.12 -16.29 1.67
C LYS A 177 -4.39 -15.74 2.32
N TYR A 178 -5.54 -16.14 1.81
CA TYR A 178 -6.82 -15.69 2.35
C TYR A 178 -7.00 -16.06 3.84
N ASP A 179 -6.51 -17.22 4.24
CA ASP A 179 -6.55 -17.70 5.63
C ASP A 179 -5.68 -16.82 6.55
N ASP A 180 -4.50 -16.39 6.09
CA ASP A 180 -3.64 -15.47 6.84
C ASP A 180 -4.31 -14.11 7.03
N PHE A 181 -4.97 -13.60 5.97
CA PHE A 181 -5.75 -12.38 6.06
C PHE A 181 -6.88 -12.50 7.10
N LEU A 182 -7.66 -13.58 7.05
CA LEU A 182 -8.72 -13.83 8.04
C LEU A 182 -8.15 -13.93 9.45
N TYR A 183 -7.02 -14.63 9.60
CA TYR A 183 -6.34 -14.77 10.88
C TYR A 183 -5.99 -13.40 11.49
N PHE A 184 -5.36 -12.50 10.72
CA PHE A 184 -5.06 -11.13 11.18
C PHE A 184 -6.34 -10.39 11.59
N LYS A 185 -7.34 -10.38 10.74
CA LYS A 185 -8.60 -9.69 10.97
C LYS A 185 -9.29 -10.18 12.26
N GLU A 186 -9.43 -11.48 12.42
CA GLU A 186 -10.11 -12.08 13.57
C GLU A 186 -9.32 -11.90 14.86
N THR A 187 -8.00 -12.13 14.80
CA THR A 187 -7.13 -11.98 15.98
C THR A 187 -7.12 -10.54 16.49
N LEU A 188 -6.98 -9.55 15.59
CA LEU A 188 -7.00 -8.15 15.97
C LEU A 188 -8.40 -7.70 16.49
N ALA A 189 -9.49 -8.23 15.92
CA ALA A 189 -10.83 -7.94 16.38
C ALA A 189 -11.08 -8.52 17.78
N GLN A 190 -10.73 -9.78 18.02
CA GLN A 190 -10.87 -10.45 19.31
C GLN A 190 -9.98 -9.82 20.38
N GLY A 191 -8.77 -9.41 20.01
CA GLY A 191 -7.83 -8.74 20.92
C GLY A 191 -8.12 -7.25 21.16
N GLY A 192 -9.18 -6.68 20.55
CA GLY A 192 -9.54 -5.27 20.69
C GLY A 192 -8.59 -4.29 20.00
N ALA A 193 -7.57 -4.78 19.27
CA ALA A 193 -6.59 -3.95 18.59
C ALA A 193 -7.07 -3.45 17.21
N LEU A 194 -8.13 -4.04 16.65
CA LEU A 194 -8.63 -3.65 15.33
C LEU A 194 -9.04 -2.18 15.29
N SER A 195 -9.65 -1.66 16.35
CA SER A 195 -10.11 -0.26 16.43
C SER A 195 -8.99 0.79 16.33
N LYS A 196 -7.73 0.41 16.59
CA LYS A 196 -6.54 1.26 16.42
C LYS A 196 -5.68 0.83 15.23
N THR A 197 -6.19 -0.07 14.36
CA THR A 197 -5.43 -0.64 13.24
C THR A 197 -6.03 -0.23 11.90
N VAL A 198 -5.19 0.20 10.98
CA VAL A 198 -5.51 0.34 9.55
C VAL A 198 -4.84 -0.80 8.80
N MET A 199 -5.59 -1.51 7.93
CA MET A 199 -5.06 -2.62 7.16
C MET A 199 -5.11 -2.33 5.67
N PHE A 200 -3.97 -2.43 4.99
CA PHE A 200 -3.86 -2.48 3.54
C PHE A 200 -3.48 -3.90 3.14
N ILE A 201 -4.38 -4.60 2.45
CA ILE A 201 -4.23 -6.04 2.20
C ILE A 201 -4.31 -6.35 0.72
N HIS A 202 -3.26 -6.98 0.23
CA HIS A 202 -3.21 -7.68 -1.04
C HIS A 202 -3.14 -9.19 -0.78
N THR A 203 -4.05 -9.92 -1.39
CA THR A 203 -4.06 -11.39 -1.32
C THR A 203 -3.49 -11.99 -2.61
N ALA A 204 -3.09 -13.25 -2.57
CA ALA A 204 -2.49 -13.94 -3.73
C ALA A 204 -3.41 -14.01 -4.97
N SER A 205 -4.72 -13.72 -4.82
CA SER A 205 -5.69 -13.66 -5.91
C SER A 205 -5.86 -12.27 -6.53
N ASP A 206 -5.28 -11.24 -5.90
CA ASP A 206 -5.39 -9.87 -6.37
C ASP A 206 -4.30 -9.56 -7.42
N PRO A 207 -4.45 -8.50 -8.24
CA PRO A 207 -3.45 -8.11 -9.24
C PRO A 207 -2.10 -7.76 -8.62
N THR A 208 -1.02 -8.32 -9.18
CA THR A 208 0.36 -8.17 -8.65
C THR A 208 0.79 -6.71 -8.42
N VAL A 209 0.32 -5.78 -9.25
CA VAL A 209 0.67 -4.36 -9.14
C VAL A 209 0.12 -3.75 -7.84
N GLU A 210 -1.03 -4.21 -7.36
CA GLU A 210 -1.55 -3.77 -6.06
C GLU A 210 -0.62 -4.18 -4.90
N CYS A 211 0.07 -5.32 -5.03
CA CYS A 211 1.07 -5.75 -4.05
C CYS A 211 2.18 -4.71 -3.87
N MET A 212 2.65 -4.13 -4.98
CA MET A 212 3.71 -3.13 -4.96
C MET A 212 3.29 -1.80 -4.31
N MET A 213 1.99 -1.48 -4.33
CA MET A 213 1.46 -0.24 -3.77
C MET A 213 1.24 -0.30 -2.25
N ILE A 214 1.09 -1.51 -1.68
CA ILE A 214 0.79 -1.69 -0.25
C ILE A 214 1.78 -0.98 0.69
N PRO A 215 3.11 -1.16 0.55
CA PRO A 215 4.05 -0.51 1.47
C PRO A 215 3.97 1.01 1.42
N ASP A 216 3.86 1.56 0.22
CA ASP A 216 3.80 3.01 0.03
C ASP A 216 2.53 3.61 0.62
N MET A 217 1.39 2.94 0.45
CA MET A 217 0.12 3.36 1.06
C MET A 217 0.16 3.26 2.58
N ALA A 218 0.66 2.14 3.10
CA ALA A 218 0.80 1.93 4.54
C ALA A 218 1.70 2.99 5.18
N LEU A 219 2.85 3.29 4.55
CA LEU A 219 3.79 4.30 5.02
C LEU A 219 3.23 5.71 4.90
N ALA A 220 2.52 6.05 3.82
CA ALA A 220 1.92 7.37 3.65
C ALA A 220 0.87 7.65 4.74
N VAL A 221 0.03 6.67 5.07
CA VAL A 221 -0.96 6.80 6.17
C VAL A 221 -0.26 6.85 7.53
N ALA A 222 0.74 6.01 7.75
CA ALA A 222 1.51 6.01 9.00
C ALA A 222 2.19 7.35 9.25
N GLU A 223 2.78 7.96 8.21
CA GLU A 223 3.41 9.28 8.28
C GLU A 223 2.41 10.36 8.70
N GLN A 224 1.19 10.36 8.18
CA GLN A 224 0.18 11.34 8.54
C GLN A 224 -0.23 11.23 10.02
N PHE A 225 -0.36 10.03 10.56
CA PHE A 225 -0.59 9.84 12.00
C PHE A 225 0.64 10.25 12.84
N ALA A 226 1.85 9.95 12.38
CA ALA A 226 3.08 10.34 13.06
C ALA A 226 3.26 11.87 13.09
N LEU A 227 2.83 12.59 12.04
CA LEU A 227 2.81 14.06 12.00
C LEU A 227 1.78 14.68 12.97
N GLN A 228 0.87 13.89 13.53
CA GLN A 228 -0.06 14.26 14.59
C GLN A 228 0.46 13.84 15.98
N ASP A 229 1.76 13.60 16.13
CA ASP A 229 2.40 13.17 17.38
C ASP A 229 1.90 11.81 17.92
N LYS A 230 1.39 10.93 17.05
CA LYS A 230 1.01 9.57 17.41
C LYS A 230 2.20 8.61 17.32
N ASP A 231 2.27 7.67 18.22
CA ASP A 231 3.16 6.53 18.12
C ASP A 231 2.58 5.50 17.15
N VAL A 232 3.20 5.37 15.99
CA VAL A 232 2.71 4.50 14.92
C VAL A 232 3.62 3.31 14.73
N LEU A 233 3.04 2.12 14.81
CA LEU A 233 3.71 0.86 14.48
C LEU A 233 3.27 0.40 13.09
N VAL A 234 4.23 0.31 12.16
CA VAL A 234 3.99 -0.24 10.82
C VAL A 234 4.46 -1.68 10.77
N LEU A 235 3.58 -2.58 10.37
CA LEU A 235 3.87 -3.99 10.17
C LEU A 235 3.71 -4.33 8.67
N LEU A 236 4.78 -4.76 8.02
CA LEU A 236 4.79 -5.14 6.62
C LEU A 236 5.09 -6.63 6.48
N THR A 237 4.18 -7.36 5.85
CA THR A 237 4.27 -8.80 5.59
C THR A 237 3.57 -9.17 4.28
N ASP A 238 4.07 -9.97 3.40
CA ASP A 238 5.35 -10.65 3.33
C ASP A 238 6.29 -9.91 2.35
N MET A 239 7.45 -9.49 2.82
CA MET A 239 8.42 -8.76 1.98
C MET A 239 9.02 -9.64 0.86
N THR A 240 8.97 -10.97 0.98
CA THR A 240 9.36 -11.89 -0.10
C THR A 240 8.39 -11.80 -1.27
N ASN A 241 7.07 -11.82 -0.98
CA ASN A 241 6.05 -11.64 -2.00
C ASN A 241 6.13 -10.27 -2.68
N PHE A 242 6.46 -9.21 -1.92
CA PHE A 242 6.71 -7.89 -2.47
C PHE A 242 7.90 -7.90 -3.43
N ALA A 243 9.03 -8.52 -3.04
CA ALA A 243 10.20 -8.62 -3.90
C ALA A 243 9.92 -9.45 -5.17
N ASP A 244 9.10 -10.50 -5.07
CA ASP A 244 8.69 -11.30 -6.23
C ASP A 244 7.75 -10.51 -7.17
N ALA A 245 6.89 -9.66 -6.62
CA ALA A 245 6.02 -8.78 -7.40
C ALA A 245 6.78 -7.69 -8.17
N MET A 246 8.01 -7.36 -7.75
CA MET A 246 8.88 -6.37 -8.41
C MET A 246 9.71 -6.95 -9.56
N LYS A 247 9.74 -8.27 -9.75
CA LYS A 247 10.45 -8.95 -10.86
C LYS A 247 9.64 -8.89 -12.15
#